data_73b7c5cb822a6506a09c24112712232a
#
_entry.id   73b7c5cb822a6506a09c24112712232a
#
_cell.length_a   1.000
_cell.length_b   1.000
_cell.length_c   1.000
_cell.angle_alpha   90.00
_cell.angle_beta   90.00
_cell.angle_gamma   90.00
#
_symmetry.space_group_name_H-M   'P 1'
#
loop_
_entity.id
_entity.type
_entity.pdbx_description
1 polymer ?
#
loop_
_entity_poly.entity_id
_entity_poly.type
_entity_poly.pdbx_seq_one_letter_code
_entity_poly.pdbx_strand_id
1 'polypeptide(L)'
;SFRSFFGLLQKVKSGDYGSKAVCLPHYREKGGLFNLILSTNAITIKNGFLTVPMSREYMKRHNGHRIRIPVPDRLKDKTIQEIRICPMYGGRYFKIQYCYLEDPEPVKTSSGRILAIDLGLDNLAACVTNTGTSFLMDGRKLKSINQYWNKRKARLQSIAAKQGRKTTNQLCQLAKKRNFRMQDILRKTARYILDFCIRHQIGTLVCGYNRDFKRGLKLGKVTNQHFTQISLSYLRSTLKQLCERYGITYLEQEESYTSQASCLDLDDIPVYQPDAPYTGTFSGKRIRRGLYRFANGRTANADINGAANILRKSKQNFDFEGLCKGLLDSPLRIRLS
;
A
#
# COMPACT_ATOMS: atom_id res chain seq x y z
N SER A 1 -10.32 -18.34 13.47
CA SER A 1 -10.63 -19.55 12.69
C SER A 1 -12.05 -20.08 12.95
N PHE A 2 -12.49 -20.29 14.20
CA PHE A 2 -13.87 -20.77 14.46
C PHE A 2 -14.95 -19.79 13.98
N ARG A 3 -14.79 -18.47 14.19
CA ARG A 3 -15.72 -17.46 13.65
C ARG A 3 -15.83 -17.54 12.12
N SER A 4 -14.72 -17.72 11.43
CA SER A 4 -14.71 -17.88 9.96
C SER A 4 -15.38 -19.18 9.54
N PHE A 5 -15.18 -20.27 10.29
CA PHE A 5 -15.82 -21.55 10.05
C PHE A 5 -17.36 -21.46 10.19
N PHE A 6 -17.85 -20.88 11.29
CA PHE A 6 -19.29 -20.71 11.49
C PHE A 6 -19.91 -19.73 10.49
N GLY A 7 -19.20 -18.67 10.10
CA GLY A 7 -19.64 -17.77 9.04
C GLY A 7 -19.74 -18.46 7.67
N LEU A 8 -18.81 -19.38 7.36
CA LEU A 8 -18.88 -20.19 6.15
C LEU A 8 -20.01 -21.22 6.21
N LEU A 9 -20.26 -21.83 7.37
CA LEU A 9 -21.40 -22.74 7.56
C LEU A 9 -22.74 -22.05 7.34
N GLN A 10 -22.89 -20.80 7.78
CA GLN A 10 -24.10 -20.02 7.49
C GLN A 10 -24.29 -19.80 5.99
N LYS A 11 -23.21 -19.48 5.24
CA LYS A 11 -23.23 -19.33 3.78
C LYS A 11 -23.55 -20.64 3.06
N VAL A 12 -23.15 -21.79 3.61
CA VAL A 12 -23.56 -23.11 3.10
C VAL A 12 -25.06 -23.33 3.33
N LYS A 13 -25.58 -22.95 4.49
CA LYS A 13 -27.00 -23.05 4.80
C LYS A 13 -27.87 -22.14 3.95
N SER A 14 -27.38 -20.96 3.58
CA SER A 14 -28.07 -20.03 2.64
C SER A 14 -27.95 -20.43 1.17
N GLY A 15 -27.18 -21.48 0.84
CA GLY A 15 -26.95 -21.91 -0.54
C GLY A 15 -25.87 -21.13 -1.30
N ASP A 16 -25.25 -20.11 -0.66
CA ASP A 16 -24.24 -19.26 -1.28
C ASP A 16 -22.87 -19.94 -1.42
N TYR A 17 -22.69 -21.10 -0.80
CA TYR A 17 -21.42 -21.83 -0.76
C TYR A 17 -21.58 -23.35 -0.76
N GLY A 18 -20.74 -24.05 -1.54
CA GLY A 18 -20.77 -25.51 -1.60
C GLY A 18 -20.29 -26.17 -0.28
N SER A 19 -21.06 -27.13 0.25
CA SER A 19 -20.77 -27.80 1.53
C SER A 19 -19.41 -28.51 1.58
N LYS A 20 -18.94 -29.06 0.45
CA LYS A 20 -17.64 -29.77 0.36
C LYS A 20 -16.42 -28.84 0.54
N ALA A 21 -16.58 -27.53 0.47
CA ALA A 21 -15.49 -26.56 0.61
C ALA A 21 -15.25 -26.11 2.07
N VAL A 22 -16.11 -26.51 3.01
CA VAL A 22 -16.03 -26.07 4.41
C VAL A 22 -15.57 -27.21 5.30
N CYS A 23 -14.30 -27.15 5.72
CA CYS A 23 -13.70 -28.11 6.64
C CYS A 23 -13.50 -27.49 8.03
N LEU A 24 -13.55 -28.35 9.06
CA LEU A 24 -13.19 -27.94 10.42
C LEU A 24 -11.75 -27.38 10.45
N PRO A 25 -11.50 -26.28 11.20
CA PRO A 25 -10.14 -25.80 11.39
C PRO A 25 -9.26 -26.85 12.04
N HIS A 26 -8.14 -27.16 11.43
CA HIS A 26 -7.15 -28.07 12.01
C HIS A 26 -6.45 -27.42 13.21
N TYR A 27 -5.93 -28.27 14.11
CA TYR A 27 -5.04 -27.81 15.16
C TYR A 27 -3.76 -27.21 14.58
N ARG A 28 -3.24 -26.19 15.26
CA ARG A 28 -1.94 -25.59 14.88
C ARG A 28 -0.82 -26.57 15.18
N GLU A 29 0.23 -26.53 14.37
CA GLU A 29 1.44 -27.34 14.59
C GLU A 29 2.04 -27.04 15.96
N LYS A 30 2.42 -28.10 16.70
CA LYS A 30 3.17 -27.95 17.96
C LYS A 30 4.53 -27.33 17.68
N GLY A 31 4.90 -26.29 18.43
CA GLY A 31 6.16 -25.55 18.21
C GLY A 31 6.14 -24.54 17.06
N GLY A 32 5.04 -24.39 16.34
CA GLY A 32 4.89 -23.37 15.30
C GLY A 32 4.86 -21.95 15.87
N LEU A 33 5.31 -20.98 15.07
CA LEU A 33 5.30 -19.56 15.41
C LEU A 33 4.01 -18.90 14.94
N PHE A 34 3.16 -18.47 15.88
CA PHE A 34 1.89 -17.85 15.60
C PHE A 34 1.82 -16.45 16.23
N ASN A 35 0.97 -15.58 15.68
CA ASN A 35 0.70 -14.30 16.30
C ASN A 35 -0.03 -14.52 17.63
N LEU A 36 0.50 -13.94 18.70
CA LEU A 36 -0.21 -13.81 19.96
C LEU A 36 -1.08 -12.57 19.88
N ILE A 37 -2.39 -12.75 20.05
CA ILE A 37 -3.40 -11.68 20.03
C ILE A 37 -3.93 -11.55 21.46
N LEU A 38 -3.77 -10.36 22.02
CA LEU A 38 -4.29 -9.98 23.34
C LEU A 38 -5.49 -9.06 23.12
N SER A 39 -6.66 -9.51 23.51
CA SER A 39 -7.86 -8.68 23.57
C SER A 39 -7.85 -7.80 24.82
N THR A 40 -8.76 -6.84 24.91
CA THR A 40 -8.87 -5.86 26.00
C THR A 40 -8.76 -6.51 27.39
N ASN A 41 -9.43 -7.63 27.61
CA ASN A 41 -9.42 -8.34 28.90
C ASN A 41 -8.08 -9.01 29.26
N ALA A 42 -7.23 -9.25 28.28
CA ALA A 42 -5.91 -9.88 28.46
C ALA A 42 -4.77 -8.84 28.49
N ILE A 43 -5.06 -7.56 28.28
CA ILE A 43 -4.09 -6.48 28.27
C ILE A 43 -3.88 -5.97 29.68
N THR A 44 -2.65 -6.08 30.19
CA THR A 44 -2.23 -5.49 31.47
C THR A 44 -1.08 -4.53 31.24
N ILE A 45 -1.36 -3.23 31.30
CA ILE A 45 -0.36 -2.16 31.22
C ILE A 45 -0.26 -1.49 32.59
N LYS A 46 0.93 -1.52 33.20
CA LYS A 46 1.21 -0.84 34.45
C LYS A 46 2.57 -0.12 34.36
N ASN A 47 2.62 1.11 34.84
CA ASN A 47 3.83 1.95 34.84
C ASN A 47 4.52 2.04 33.45
N GLY A 48 3.71 2.17 32.37
CA GLY A 48 4.23 2.25 31.01
C GLY A 48 4.73 0.93 30.41
N PHE A 49 4.47 -0.21 31.04
CA PHE A 49 4.87 -1.53 30.54
C PHE A 49 3.67 -2.45 30.33
N LEU A 50 3.61 -3.04 29.14
CA LEU A 50 2.76 -4.18 28.84
C LEU A 50 3.34 -5.43 29.51
N THR A 51 2.57 -6.13 30.31
CA THR A 51 2.92 -7.45 30.84
C THR A 51 2.34 -8.53 29.92
N VAL A 52 3.20 -9.36 29.33
CA VAL A 52 2.77 -10.44 28.42
C VAL A 52 2.24 -11.61 29.26
N PRO A 53 1.00 -12.08 29.02
CA PRO A 53 0.49 -13.28 29.71
C PRO A 53 1.29 -14.51 29.27
N MET A 54 1.75 -15.27 30.26
CA MET A 54 2.57 -16.46 30.07
C MET A 54 1.85 -17.72 30.56
N SER A 55 2.17 -18.86 29.97
CA SER A 55 1.64 -20.16 30.41
C SER A 55 2.12 -20.50 31.83
N ARG A 56 1.35 -21.33 32.53
CA ARG A 56 1.73 -21.83 33.87
C ARG A 56 3.09 -22.54 33.85
N GLU A 57 3.38 -23.28 32.80
CA GLU A 57 4.65 -23.98 32.61
C GLU A 57 5.81 -23.01 32.43
N TYR A 58 5.65 -21.97 31.62
CA TYR A 58 6.65 -20.91 31.47
C TYR A 58 6.94 -20.26 32.84
N MET A 59 5.89 -19.91 33.58
CA MET A 59 6.03 -19.25 34.89
C MET A 59 6.82 -20.16 35.89
N LYS A 60 6.53 -21.46 35.88
CA LYS A 60 7.28 -22.42 36.72
C LYS A 60 8.76 -22.45 36.33
N ARG A 61 9.09 -22.54 35.03
CA ARG A 61 10.47 -22.59 34.52
C ARG A 61 11.27 -21.30 34.75
N HIS A 62 10.61 -20.18 34.85
CA HIS A 62 11.22 -18.85 34.96
C HIS A 62 10.95 -18.18 36.33
N ASN A 63 10.71 -18.95 37.39
CA ASN A 63 10.52 -18.44 38.76
C ASN A 63 9.54 -17.29 38.87
N GLY A 64 8.43 -17.36 38.12
CA GLY A 64 7.40 -16.31 38.10
C GLY A 64 7.70 -15.07 37.25
N HIS A 65 8.89 -14.98 36.64
CA HIS A 65 9.25 -13.83 35.80
C HIS A 65 8.38 -13.74 34.54
N ARG A 66 7.85 -12.55 34.31
CA ARG A 66 7.02 -12.22 33.13
C ARG A 66 7.79 -11.31 32.19
N ILE A 67 7.56 -11.48 30.89
CA ILE A 67 8.09 -10.56 29.89
C ILE A 67 7.31 -9.24 29.98
N ARG A 68 8.05 -8.15 30.18
CA ARG A 68 7.52 -6.79 30.21
C ARG A 68 8.06 -6.02 29.01
N ILE A 69 7.18 -5.31 28.31
CA ILE A 69 7.49 -4.58 27.08
C ILE A 69 7.12 -3.11 27.29
N PRO A 70 8.06 -2.17 27.08
CA PRO A 70 7.73 -0.75 27.21
C PRO A 70 6.69 -0.34 26.15
N VAL A 71 5.65 0.35 26.58
CA VAL A 71 4.63 0.94 25.69
C VAL A 71 5.16 2.30 25.23
N PRO A 72 5.13 2.59 23.92
CA PRO A 72 5.55 3.90 23.41
C PRO A 72 4.76 5.05 24.03
N ASP A 73 5.42 6.16 24.38
CA ASP A 73 4.82 7.31 25.07
C ASP A 73 3.60 7.86 24.33
N ARG A 74 3.64 7.88 23.00
CA ARG A 74 2.52 8.32 22.15
C ARG A 74 1.22 7.52 22.31
N LEU A 75 1.26 6.39 23.01
CA LEU A 75 0.11 5.51 23.24
C LEU A 75 -0.41 5.59 24.68
N LYS A 76 0.18 6.41 25.55
CA LYS A 76 -0.20 6.51 26.97
C LYS A 76 -1.66 6.90 27.15
N ASP A 77 -2.13 7.83 26.31
CA ASP A 77 -3.50 8.39 26.39
C ASP A 77 -4.47 7.71 25.40
N LYS A 78 -4.06 6.61 24.77
CA LYS A 78 -4.90 5.90 23.80
C LYS A 78 -5.58 4.70 24.43
N THR A 79 -6.86 4.51 24.14
CA THR A 79 -7.63 3.31 24.54
C THR A 79 -7.25 2.13 23.64
N ILE A 80 -6.35 1.28 24.13
CA ILE A 80 -5.86 0.11 23.40
C ILE A 80 -6.93 -0.99 23.42
N GLN A 81 -7.38 -1.42 22.24
CA GLN A 81 -8.40 -2.45 22.06
C GLN A 81 -7.80 -3.84 21.88
N GLU A 82 -6.64 -3.92 21.20
CA GLU A 82 -6.00 -5.19 20.91
C GLU A 82 -4.49 -4.98 20.78
N ILE A 83 -3.71 -5.95 21.25
CA ILE A 83 -2.26 -6.00 21.02
C ILE A 83 -1.92 -7.29 20.29
N ARG A 84 -1.18 -7.20 19.20
CA ARG A 84 -0.67 -8.34 18.44
C ARG A 84 0.83 -8.42 18.56
N ILE A 85 1.35 -9.55 19.04
CA ILE A 85 2.78 -9.85 19.06
C ILE A 85 3.04 -10.85 17.93
N CYS A 86 3.67 -10.35 16.86
CA CYS A 86 3.86 -11.10 15.63
C CYS A 86 5.33 -11.56 15.53
N PRO A 87 5.62 -12.86 15.52
CA PRO A 87 6.97 -13.35 15.27
C PRO A 87 7.40 -13.05 13.83
N MET A 88 8.61 -12.54 13.70
CA MET A 88 9.21 -12.16 12.42
C MET A 88 10.52 -12.92 12.22
N TYR A 89 10.83 -13.24 10.95
CA TYR A 89 12.10 -13.86 10.56
C TYR A 89 12.43 -15.15 11.35
N GLY A 90 11.43 -16.03 11.47
CA GLY A 90 11.59 -17.28 12.22
C GLY A 90 11.73 -17.09 13.73
N GLY A 91 11.04 -16.08 14.29
CA GLY A 91 11.04 -15.81 15.73
C GLY A 91 12.25 -15.04 16.26
N ARG A 92 13.15 -14.57 15.36
CA ARG A 92 14.33 -13.78 15.76
C ARG A 92 14.00 -12.35 16.19
N TYR A 93 12.88 -11.84 15.74
CA TYR A 93 12.33 -10.53 16.09
C TYR A 93 10.84 -10.65 16.28
N PHE A 94 10.29 -9.75 17.08
CA PHE A 94 8.87 -9.65 17.28
C PHE A 94 8.39 -8.23 16.91
N LYS A 95 7.32 -8.16 16.14
CA LYS A 95 6.63 -6.91 15.85
C LYS A 95 5.45 -6.80 16.79
N ILE A 96 5.38 -5.73 17.57
CA ILE A 96 4.24 -5.43 18.42
C ILE A 96 3.37 -4.41 17.71
N GLN A 97 2.10 -4.74 17.56
CA GLN A 97 1.08 -3.87 16.97
C GLN A 97 0.07 -3.53 18.05
N TYR A 98 -0.15 -2.25 18.25
CA TYR A 98 -1.19 -1.72 19.14
C TYR A 98 -2.34 -1.24 18.28
N CYS A 99 -3.52 -1.81 18.48
CA CYS A 99 -4.77 -1.37 17.86
C CYS A 99 -5.52 -0.53 18.88
N TYR A 100 -5.81 0.71 18.56
CA TYR A 100 -6.49 1.66 19.45
C TYR A 100 -7.55 2.43 18.67
N LEU A 101 -8.52 2.97 19.38
CA LEU A 101 -9.49 3.89 18.82
C LEU A 101 -8.85 5.27 18.70
N GLU A 102 -9.18 5.95 17.63
CA GLU A 102 -8.78 7.32 17.37
C GLU A 102 -9.94 8.04 16.70
N ASP A 103 -10.31 9.19 17.23
CA ASP A 103 -11.36 9.99 16.64
C ASP A 103 -10.88 10.65 15.35
N PRO A 104 -11.74 10.78 14.34
CA PRO A 104 -11.42 11.53 13.15
C PRO A 104 -11.07 12.99 13.48
N GLU A 105 -10.09 13.53 12.77
CA GLU A 105 -9.67 14.94 12.87
C GLU A 105 -10.02 15.65 11.55
N PRO A 106 -11.30 15.89 11.24
CA PRO A 106 -11.69 16.41 9.94
C PRO A 106 -11.13 17.82 9.73
N VAL A 107 -10.54 18.02 8.56
CA VAL A 107 -9.99 19.30 8.15
C VAL A 107 -10.96 20.02 7.20
N LYS A 108 -10.83 21.33 7.09
CA LYS A 108 -11.61 22.12 6.13
C LYS A 108 -11.19 21.73 4.70
N THR A 109 -12.14 21.19 3.94
CA THR A 109 -11.95 20.78 2.55
C THR A 109 -13.03 21.40 1.65
N SER A 110 -12.79 21.37 0.34
CA SER A 110 -13.76 21.74 -0.67
C SER A 110 -14.16 20.51 -1.47
N SER A 111 -15.43 20.18 -1.51
CA SER A 111 -15.93 19.01 -2.25
C SER A 111 -15.63 19.07 -3.75
N GLY A 112 -15.51 20.28 -4.32
CA GLY A 112 -15.17 20.48 -5.73
C GLY A 112 -13.68 20.36 -6.04
N ARG A 113 -12.77 20.25 -5.05
CA ARG A 113 -11.32 20.09 -5.27
C ARG A 113 -10.91 18.63 -5.18
N ILE A 114 -10.30 18.14 -6.24
CA ILE A 114 -9.99 16.72 -6.44
C ILE A 114 -8.52 16.55 -6.76
N LEU A 115 -7.90 15.51 -6.19
CA LEU A 115 -6.57 15.03 -6.54
C LEU A 115 -6.67 13.60 -7.08
N ALA A 116 -6.19 13.35 -8.29
CA ALA A 116 -6.04 12.01 -8.86
C ALA A 116 -4.59 11.55 -8.76
N ILE A 117 -4.41 10.25 -8.55
CA ILE A 117 -3.11 9.61 -8.37
C ILE A 117 -2.99 8.37 -9.26
N ASP A 118 -1.94 8.34 -10.08
CA ASP A 118 -1.45 7.14 -10.75
C ASP A 118 -0.22 6.60 -10.00
N LEU A 119 -0.27 5.33 -9.58
CA LEU A 119 0.79 4.67 -8.81
C LEU A 119 1.73 3.86 -9.70
N GLY A 120 3.02 4.19 -9.65
CA GLY A 120 4.02 3.55 -10.48
C GLY A 120 5.29 3.14 -9.72
N LEU A 121 6.33 2.77 -10.45
CA LEU A 121 7.63 2.35 -9.90
C LEU A 121 8.70 3.43 -9.99
N ASP A 122 8.82 4.14 -11.11
CA ASP A 122 9.81 5.21 -11.31
C ASP A 122 9.31 6.51 -10.71
N ASN A 123 8.07 6.83 -10.96
CA ASN A 123 7.28 7.78 -10.21
C ASN A 123 6.37 6.96 -9.30
N LEU A 124 6.61 7.03 -7.99
CA LEU A 124 5.85 6.27 -7.00
C LEU A 124 4.38 6.71 -6.98
N ALA A 125 4.14 7.98 -7.24
CA ALA A 125 2.83 8.55 -7.50
C ALA A 125 2.97 9.71 -8.49
N ALA A 126 2.17 9.73 -9.54
CA ALA A 126 1.91 10.89 -10.36
C ALA A 126 0.57 11.49 -9.92
N CYS A 127 0.58 12.76 -9.56
CA CYS A 127 -0.55 13.44 -8.93
C CYS A 127 -1.00 14.61 -9.80
N VAL A 128 -2.31 14.73 -10.02
CA VAL A 128 -2.94 15.80 -10.80
C VAL A 128 -4.18 16.30 -10.08
N THR A 129 -4.31 17.61 -9.91
CA THR A 129 -5.52 18.24 -9.37
C THR A 129 -6.41 18.75 -10.48
N ASN A 130 -7.70 18.84 -10.21
CA ASN A 130 -8.63 19.54 -11.10
C ASN A 130 -8.48 21.08 -11.07
N THR A 131 -7.62 21.60 -10.22
CA THR A 131 -7.24 23.04 -10.17
C THR A 131 -5.98 23.35 -10.96
N GLY A 132 -5.45 22.37 -11.70
CA GLY A 132 -4.36 22.57 -12.61
C GLY A 132 -2.96 22.31 -12.03
N THR A 133 -2.79 21.82 -10.82
CA THR A 133 -1.47 21.50 -10.26
C THR A 133 -1.10 20.04 -10.54
N SER A 134 0.17 19.79 -10.92
CA SER A 134 0.69 18.42 -11.06
C SER A 134 2.05 18.27 -10.37
N PHE A 135 2.30 17.07 -9.82
CA PHE A 135 3.60 16.72 -9.25
C PHE A 135 3.86 15.22 -9.30
N LEU A 136 5.13 14.85 -9.18
CA LEU A 136 5.60 13.46 -9.21
C LEU A 136 6.33 13.14 -7.91
N MET A 137 5.96 12.04 -7.26
CA MET A 137 6.72 11.46 -6.15
C MET A 137 7.77 10.49 -6.70
N ASP A 138 9.05 10.78 -6.49
CA ASP A 138 10.16 9.97 -7.04
C ASP A 138 10.25 8.59 -6.38
N GLY A 139 10.14 7.52 -7.18
CA GLY A 139 10.23 6.13 -6.72
C GLY A 139 11.61 5.48 -6.89
N ARG A 140 12.58 6.16 -7.52
CA ARG A 140 13.89 5.57 -7.86
C ARG A 140 14.70 5.15 -6.64
N LYS A 141 14.54 5.84 -5.50
CA LYS A 141 15.17 5.46 -4.23
C LYS A 141 14.73 4.07 -3.75
N LEU A 142 13.44 3.73 -3.89
CA LEU A 142 12.92 2.39 -3.55
C LEU A 142 13.55 1.31 -4.44
N LYS A 143 13.71 1.60 -5.74
CA LYS A 143 14.38 0.69 -6.68
C LYS A 143 15.85 0.49 -6.30
N SER A 144 16.57 1.54 -5.97
CA SER A 144 17.98 1.48 -5.52
C SER A 144 18.12 0.63 -4.24
N ILE A 145 17.27 0.83 -3.25
CA ILE A 145 17.24 0.02 -2.02
C ILE A 145 17.03 -1.47 -2.35
N ASN A 146 16.10 -1.78 -3.25
CA ASN A 146 15.83 -3.16 -3.66
C ASN A 146 16.99 -3.78 -4.45
N GLN A 147 17.64 -3.03 -5.34
CA GLN A 147 18.81 -3.50 -6.08
C GLN A 147 19.99 -3.83 -5.14
N TYR A 148 20.29 -2.93 -4.21
CA TYR A 148 21.31 -3.18 -3.18
C TYR A 148 20.97 -4.42 -2.35
N TRP A 149 19.71 -4.53 -1.89
CA TRP A 149 19.26 -5.68 -1.11
C TRP A 149 19.37 -6.98 -1.90
N ASN A 150 18.96 -7.02 -3.16
CA ASN A 150 19.04 -8.21 -4.01
C ASN A 150 20.48 -8.69 -4.18
N LYS A 151 21.45 -7.79 -4.45
CA LYS A 151 22.87 -8.13 -4.57
C LYS A 151 23.43 -8.69 -3.25
N ARG A 152 23.17 -8.03 -2.13
CA ARG A 152 23.64 -8.46 -0.80
C ARG A 152 23.00 -9.76 -0.36
N LYS A 153 21.69 -9.92 -0.60
CA LYS A 153 20.96 -11.15 -0.31
C LYS A 153 21.54 -12.34 -1.08
N ALA A 154 21.75 -12.23 -2.39
CA ALA A 154 22.32 -13.29 -3.21
C ALA A 154 23.68 -13.76 -2.67
N ARG A 155 24.58 -12.81 -2.34
CA ARG A 155 25.90 -13.14 -1.75
C ARG A 155 25.76 -13.88 -0.41
N LEU A 156 24.94 -13.37 0.50
CA LEU A 156 24.74 -13.98 1.83
C LEU A 156 24.06 -15.35 1.74
N GLN A 157 23.14 -15.54 0.79
CA GLN A 157 22.49 -16.83 0.53
C GLN A 157 23.48 -17.87 -0.01
N SER A 158 24.37 -17.48 -0.93
CA SER A 158 25.42 -18.36 -1.42
C SER A 158 26.35 -18.85 -0.30
N ILE A 159 26.77 -17.94 0.59
CA ILE A 159 27.59 -18.30 1.76
C ILE A 159 26.84 -19.23 2.72
N ALA A 160 25.57 -18.92 3.01
CA ALA A 160 24.74 -19.73 3.89
C ALA A 160 24.50 -21.14 3.31
N ALA A 161 24.26 -21.24 1.99
CA ALA A 161 24.08 -22.51 1.31
C ALA A 161 25.30 -23.44 1.42
N LYS A 162 26.51 -22.87 1.28
CA LYS A 162 27.77 -23.64 1.49
C LYS A 162 27.91 -24.21 2.91
N GLN A 163 27.20 -23.60 3.86
CA GLN A 163 27.17 -24.05 5.27
C GLN A 163 25.91 -24.88 5.60
N GLY A 164 25.14 -25.32 4.60
CA GLY A 164 23.89 -26.06 4.77
C GLY A 164 22.77 -25.25 5.47
N ARG A 165 22.87 -23.92 5.55
CA ARG A 165 21.93 -23.05 6.26
C ARG A 165 20.97 -22.36 5.30
N LYS A 166 19.66 -22.47 5.54
CA LYS A 166 18.63 -21.76 4.76
C LYS A 166 18.55 -20.27 5.11
N THR A 167 18.85 -19.89 6.35
CA THR A 167 18.75 -18.51 6.85
C THR A 167 19.82 -18.22 7.91
N THR A 168 20.25 -16.97 7.99
CA THR A 168 21.24 -16.49 8.96
C THR A 168 20.77 -15.19 9.62
N ASN A 169 21.39 -14.81 10.75
CA ASN A 169 21.10 -13.54 11.41
C ASN A 169 21.36 -12.35 10.47
N GLN A 170 22.44 -12.41 9.68
CA GLN A 170 22.76 -11.34 8.72
C GLN A 170 21.69 -11.19 7.64
N LEU A 171 21.15 -12.31 7.09
CA LEU A 171 20.05 -12.27 6.14
C LEU A 171 18.77 -11.65 6.75
N CYS A 172 18.46 -12.02 8.00
CA CYS A 172 17.30 -11.45 8.71
C CYS A 172 17.47 -9.96 8.99
N GLN A 173 18.66 -9.51 9.43
CA GLN A 173 18.96 -8.09 9.66
C GLN A 173 18.90 -7.30 8.35
N LEU A 174 19.45 -7.83 7.26
CA LEU A 174 19.40 -7.20 5.94
C LEU A 174 17.95 -7.02 5.48
N ALA A 175 17.11 -8.05 5.61
CA ALA A 175 15.70 -8.00 5.25
C ALA A 175 14.92 -7.00 6.14
N LYS A 176 15.15 -7.02 7.46
CA LYS A 176 14.56 -6.08 8.42
C LYS A 176 14.89 -4.63 8.05
N LYS A 177 16.17 -4.31 7.84
CA LYS A 177 16.64 -2.97 7.49
C LYS A 177 16.02 -2.48 6.16
N ARG A 178 15.97 -3.35 5.15
CA ARG A 178 15.31 -3.05 3.88
C ARG A 178 13.82 -2.74 4.08
N ASN A 179 13.09 -3.60 4.80
CA ASN A 179 11.65 -3.43 4.99
C ASN A 179 11.31 -2.15 5.74
N PHE A 180 12.07 -1.77 6.74
CA PHE A 180 11.87 -0.50 7.45
C PHE A 180 12.11 0.71 6.55
N ARG A 181 13.19 0.72 5.75
CA ARG A 181 13.45 1.80 4.79
C ARG A 181 12.35 1.94 3.74
N MET A 182 11.85 0.80 3.23
CA MET A 182 10.75 0.80 2.25
C MET A 182 9.48 1.38 2.87
N GLN A 183 9.11 0.94 4.08
CA GLN A 183 7.92 1.43 4.77
C GLN A 183 8.03 2.91 5.14
N ASP A 184 9.20 3.38 5.55
CA ASP A 184 9.44 4.78 5.88
C ASP A 184 9.18 5.68 4.67
N ILE A 185 9.75 5.35 3.50
CA ILE A 185 9.53 6.11 2.27
C ILE A 185 8.06 6.10 1.86
N LEU A 186 7.39 4.94 1.92
CA LEU A 186 5.97 4.83 1.56
C LEU A 186 5.08 5.67 2.50
N ARG A 187 5.38 5.68 3.81
CA ARG A 187 4.65 6.51 4.78
C ARG A 187 4.91 8.00 4.57
N LYS A 188 6.16 8.40 4.33
CA LYS A 188 6.52 9.78 4.01
C LYS A 188 5.80 10.24 2.74
N THR A 189 5.72 9.37 1.71
CA THR A 189 4.97 9.66 0.49
C THR A 189 3.48 9.87 0.77
N ALA A 190 2.86 8.96 1.51
CA ALA A 190 1.45 9.10 1.86
C ALA A 190 1.19 10.37 2.68
N ARG A 191 2.07 10.68 3.64
CA ARG A 191 1.95 11.91 4.44
C ARG A 191 2.13 13.17 3.60
N TYR A 192 3.11 13.22 2.69
CA TYR A 192 3.29 14.34 1.78
C TYR A 192 2.05 14.61 0.92
N ILE A 193 1.48 13.55 0.34
CA ILE A 193 0.26 13.65 -0.48
C ILE A 193 -0.91 14.17 0.37
N LEU A 194 -1.08 13.66 1.59
CA LEU A 194 -2.10 14.13 2.50
C LEU A 194 -1.90 15.60 2.89
N ASP A 195 -0.68 16.01 3.24
CA ASP A 195 -0.35 17.39 3.60
C ASP A 195 -0.59 18.33 2.42
N PHE A 196 -0.35 17.87 1.19
CA PHE A 196 -0.75 18.59 -0.01
C PHE A 196 -2.28 18.74 -0.09
N CYS A 197 -3.03 17.67 0.13
CA CYS A 197 -4.50 17.72 0.13
C CYS A 197 -5.03 18.72 1.17
N ILE A 198 -4.48 18.70 2.38
CA ILE A 198 -4.89 19.63 3.46
C ILE A 198 -4.60 21.08 3.05
N ARG A 199 -3.37 21.38 2.61
CA ARG A 199 -2.96 22.74 2.23
C ARG A 199 -3.79 23.31 1.07
N HIS A 200 -4.18 22.46 0.13
CA HIS A 200 -4.95 22.86 -1.04
C HIS A 200 -6.46 22.62 -0.88
N GLN A 201 -6.92 22.27 0.32
CA GLN A 201 -8.32 22.00 0.65
C GLN A 201 -8.97 20.96 -0.29
N ILE A 202 -8.23 19.92 -0.67
CA ILE A 202 -8.72 18.83 -1.51
C ILE A 202 -9.77 18.03 -0.72
N GLY A 203 -10.98 17.92 -1.25
CA GLY A 203 -12.07 17.16 -0.63
C GLY A 203 -12.13 15.70 -1.07
N THR A 204 -11.60 15.40 -2.25
CA THR A 204 -11.64 14.03 -2.80
C THR A 204 -10.27 13.63 -3.35
N LEU A 205 -9.79 12.45 -2.96
CA LEU A 205 -8.61 11.81 -3.48
C LEU A 205 -9.01 10.57 -4.27
N VAL A 206 -8.69 10.55 -5.57
CA VAL A 206 -8.97 9.45 -6.49
C VAL A 206 -7.67 8.69 -6.76
N CYS A 207 -7.60 7.42 -6.42
CA CYS A 207 -6.42 6.58 -6.64
C CYS A 207 -6.69 5.55 -7.73
N GLY A 208 -5.85 5.53 -8.75
CA GLY A 208 -5.87 4.49 -9.77
C GLY A 208 -5.70 3.10 -9.18
N TYR A 209 -6.50 2.16 -9.64
CA TYR A 209 -6.49 0.79 -9.17
C TYR A 209 -6.79 -0.21 -10.29
N ASN A 210 -5.93 -1.20 -10.42
CA ASN A 210 -6.21 -2.35 -11.27
C ASN A 210 -6.25 -3.62 -10.40
N ARG A 211 -7.42 -4.27 -10.34
CA ARG A 211 -7.64 -5.47 -9.52
C ARG A 211 -6.75 -6.63 -9.96
N ASP A 212 -6.53 -6.79 -11.24
CA ASP A 212 -5.81 -7.93 -11.83
C ASP A 212 -4.37 -7.60 -12.24
N PHE A 213 -3.85 -6.44 -11.86
CA PHE A 213 -2.51 -5.97 -12.22
C PHE A 213 -1.39 -6.98 -11.89
N LYS A 214 -1.59 -7.86 -10.90
CA LYS A 214 -0.62 -8.90 -10.53
C LYS A 214 -0.84 -10.25 -11.23
N ARG A 215 -1.98 -10.45 -11.90
CA ARG A 215 -2.32 -11.69 -12.59
C ARG A 215 -1.97 -11.55 -14.07
N GLY A 216 -1.02 -12.35 -14.54
CA GLY A 216 -0.70 -12.42 -15.98
C GLY A 216 0.26 -11.37 -16.54
N LEU A 217 0.94 -10.57 -15.69
CA LEU A 217 1.93 -9.59 -16.15
C LEU A 217 3.11 -10.27 -16.86
N LYS A 218 3.18 -10.16 -18.17
CA LYS A 218 4.33 -10.55 -19.01
C LYS A 218 5.30 -9.39 -19.23
N LEU A 219 5.63 -8.63 -18.16
CA LEU A 219 6.52 -7.44 -18.24
C LEU A 219 8.01 -7.78 -18.21
N GLY A 220 8.37 -9.07 -18.29
CA GLY A 220 9.74 -9.53 -18.13
C GLY A 220 10.16 -9.71 -16.65
N LYS A 221 11.12 -10.61 -16.43
CA LYS A 221 11.53 -11.08 -15.09
C LYS A 221 11.95 -9.96 -14.12
N VAL A 222 12.71 -8.99 -14.59
CA VAL A 222 13.24 -7.88 -13.79
C VAL A 222 12.12 -6.90 -13.38
N THR A 223 11.25 -6.54 -14.32
CA THR A 223 10.14 -5.61 -14.06
C THR A 223 9.13 -6.23 -13.10
N ASN A 224 8.79 -7.51 -13.28
CA ASN A 224 7.92 -8.25 -12.36
C ASN A 224 8.51 -8.31 -10.95
N GLN A 225 9.83 -8.50 -10.82
CA GLN A 225 10.51 -8.48 -9.52
C GLN A 225 10.37 -7.12 -8.83
N HIS A 226 10.53 -6.01 -9.56
CA HIS A 226 10.36 -4.67 -9.01
C HIS A 226 8.92 -4.42 -8.53
N PHE A 227 7.92 -4.79 -9.32
CA PHE A 227 6.52 -4.66 -8.94
C PHE A 227 6.13 -5.48 -7.71
N THR A 228 6.66 -6.69 -7.57
CA THR A 228 6.38 -7.52 -6.39
C THR A 228 7.11 -7.05 -5.13
N GLN A 229 8.23 -6.38 -5.28
CA GLN A 229 9.05 -5.91 -4.16
C GLN A 229 8.63 -4.55 -3.59
N ILE A 230 7.89 -3.73 -4.34
CA ILE A 230 7.33 -2.45 -3.85
C ILE A 230 5.85 -2.65 -3.54
N SER A 231 5.48 -2.48 -2.27
CA SER A 231 4.09 -2.68 -1.84
C SER A 231 3.25 -1.42 -2.11
N LEU A 232 2.78 -1.26 -3.36
CA LEU A 232 1.83 -0.19 -3.71
C LEU A 232 0.50 -0.33 -2.95
N SER A 233 0.08 -1.56 -2.64
CA SER A 233 -1.09 -1.81 -1.79
C SER A 233 -0.95 -1.24 -0.38
N TYR A 234 0.29 -1.25 0.17
CA TYR A 234 0.55 -0.60 1.46
C TYR A 234 0.42 0.92 1.37
N LEU A 235 0.91 1.54 0.30
CA LEU A 235 0.75 2.98 0.06
C LEU A 235 -0.74 3.34 -0.06
N ARG A 236 -1.53 2.60 -0.87
CA ARG A 236 -2.97 2.82 -1.01
C ARG A 236 -3.71 2.70 0.32
N SER A 237 -3.47 1.62 1.08
CA SER A 237 -4.14 1.43 2.37
C SER A 237 -3.76 2.53 3.37
N THR A 238 -2.51 3.02 3.33
CA THR A 238 -2.07 4.13 4.18
C THR A 238 -2.75 5.44 3.77
N LEU A 239 -2.86 5.72 2.47
CA LEU A 239 -3.58 6.90 1.95
C LEU A 239 -5.07 6.86 2.37
N LYS A 240 -5.72 5.70 2.18
CA LYS A 240 -7.12 5.51 2.58
C LYS A 240 -7.33 5.81 4.07
N GLN A 241 -6.51 5.23 4.95
CA GLN A 241 -6.59 5.45 6.40
C GLN A 241 -6.35 6.92 6.78
N LEU A 242 -5.41 7.58 6.11
CA LEU A 242 -5.15 9.00 6.35
C LEU A 242 -6.31 9.87 5.87
N CYS A 243 -6.88 9.58 4.70
CA CYS A 243 -8.06 10.30 4.20
C CYS A 243 -9.26 10.13 5.15
N GLU A 244 -9.54 8.91 5.60
CA GLU A 244 -10.60 8.64 6.60
C GLU A 244 -10.39 9.45 7.89
N ARG A 245 -9.15 9.50 8.39
CA ARG A 245 -8.82 10.27 9.59
C ARG A 245 -9.08 11.77 9.43
N TYR A 246 -8.76 12.34 8.28
CA TYR A 246 -8.85 13.79 8.04
C TYR A 246 -10.12 14.22 7.30
N GLY A 247 -11.10 13.33 7.14
CA GLY A 247 -12.39 13.65 6.52
C GLY A 247 -12.32 13.91 5.02
N ILE A 248 -11.29 13.37 4.32
CA ILE A 248 -11.14 13.45 2.87
C ILE A 248 -11.77 12.20 2.25
N THR A 249 -12.60 12.36 1.25
CA THR A 249 -13.19 11.24 0.51
C THR A 249 -12.11 10.51 -0.28
N TYR A 250 -11.97 9.19 -0.09
CA TYR A 250 -11.04 8.34 -0.83
C TYR A 250 -11.80 7.45 -1.81
N LEU A 251 -11.47 7.55 -3.10
CA LEU A 251 -12.08 6.73 -4.17
C LEU A 251 -11.01 5.91 -4.87
N GLU A 252 -11.33 4.65 -5.21
CA GLU A 252 -10.51 3.82 -6.10
C GLU A 252 -11.15 3.78 -7.48
N GLN A 253 -10.39 4.21 -8.50
CA GLN A 253 -10.81 4.24 -9.89
C GLN A 253 -10.08 3.15 -10.68
N GLU A 254 -10.83 2.36 -11.42
CA GLU A 254 -10.26 1.40 -12.38
C GLU A 254 -9.46 2.16 -13.45
N GLU A 255 -8.21 1.70 -13.72
CA GLU A 255 -7.19 2.45 -14.48
C GLU A 255 -6.86 1.87 -15.86
N SER A 256 -7.63 0.89 -16.37
CA SER A 256 -7.36 0.32 -17.69
C SER A 256 -7.39 1.40 -18.77
N TYR A 257 -6.43 1.31 -19.69
CA TYR A 257 -6.22 2.22 -20.83
C TYR A 257 -5.87 3.66 -20.48
N THR A 258 -5.84 4.07 -19.21
CA THR A 258 -5.52 5.47 -18.82
C THR A 258 -4.12 5.90 -19.22
N SER A 259 -3.16 4.99 -19.30
CA SER A 259 -1.78 5.25 -19.77
C SER A 259 -1.65 5.33 -21.30
N GLN A 260 -2.66 4.86 -22.05
CA GLN A 260 -2.68 4.83 -23.50
C GLN A 260 -3.50 5.98 -24.10
N ALA A 261 -4.65 6.28 -23.48
CA ALA A 261 -5.53 7.34 -23.91
C ALA A 261 -4.89 8.74 -23.74
N SER A 262 -5.23 9.65 -24.63
CA SER A 262 -4.84 11.05 -24.55
C SER A 262 -5.79 11.83 -23.64
N CYS A 263 -5.25 12.44 -22.59
CA CYS A 263 -6.07 13.29 -21.74
C CYS A 263 -6.38 14.64 -22.38
N LEU A 264 -5.48 15.16 -23.22
CA LEU A 264 -5.64 16.45 -23.90
C LEU A 264 -6.63 16.36 -25.07
N ASP A 265 -6.58 15.25 -25.81
CA ASP A 265 -7.46 15.02 -26.97
C ASP A 265 -8.81 14.43 -26.54
N LEU A 266 -9.04 14.26 -25.25
CA LEU A 266 -10.27 13.76 -24.64
C LEU A 266 -10.71 12.38 -25.14
N ASP A 267 -9.76 11.50 -25.46
CA ASP A 267 -10.06 10.13 -25.89
C ASP A 267 -11.04 9.44 -24.94
N ASP A 268 -11.96 8.65 -25.48
CA ASP A 268 -12.80 7.77 -24.68
C ASP A 268 -11.93 6.70 -23.99
N ILE A 269 -12.19 6.47 -22.71
CA ILE A 269 -11.41 5.53 -21.91
C ILE A 269 -12.30 4.34 -21.54
N PRO A 270 -12.25 3.22 -22.27
CA PRO A 270 -13.09 2.07 -21.99
C PRO A 270 -12.70 1.38 -20.68
N VAL A 271 -13.63 0.59 -20.14
CA VAL A 271 -13.36 -0.35 -19.05
C VAL A 271 -12.84 -1.65 -19.67
N TYR A 272 -11.81 -2.25 -19.08
CA TYR A 272 -11.27 -3.52 -19.55
C TYR A 272 -12.30 -4.65 -19.40
N GLN A 273 -12.54 -5.34 -20.49
CA GLN A 273 -13.37 -6.55 -20.55
C GLN A 273 -12.50 -7.71 -21.05
N PRO A 274 -12.32 -8.78 -20.26
CA PRO A 274 -11.44 -9.91 -20.64
C PRO A 274 -11.84 -10.57 -21.96
N ASP A 275 -13.15 -10.68 -22.21
CA ASP A 275 -13.74 -11.35 -23.39
C ASP A 275 -13.88 -10.45 -24.60
N ALA A 276 -13.73 -9.13 -24.42
CA ALA A 276 -13.84 -8.12 -25.48
C ALA A 276 -12.79 -7.02 -25.27
N PRO A 277 -11.49 -7.29 -25.50
CA PRO A 277 -10.46 -6.27 -25.35
C PRO A 277 -10.67 -5.13 -26.36
N TYR A 278 -10.44 -3.90 -25.91
CA TYR A 278 -10.57 -2.72 -26.78
C TYR A 278 -9.56 -2.78 -27.94
N THR A 279 -10.06 -2.67 -29.15
CA THR A 279 -9.27 -2.71 -30.40
C THR A 279 -9.16 -1.35 -31.09
N GLY A 280 -9.76 -0.30 -30.51
CA GLY A 280 -9.68 1.07 -31.04
C GLY A 280 -8.29 1.69 -30.89
N THR A 281 -8.07 2.79 -31.59
CA THR A 281 -6.85 3.60 -31.52
C THR A 281 -7.07 4.82 -30.67
N PHE A 282 -6.01 5.29 -30.02
CA PHE A 282 -6.00 6.55 -29.25
C PHE A 282 -5.31 7.65 -30.07
N SER A 283 -5.74 8.90 -29.85
CA SER A 283 -5.25 10.08 -30.60
C SER A 283 -3.78 10.36 -30.37
N GLY A 284 -3.29 10.06 -29.17
CA GLY A 284 -1.88 10.23 -28.79
C GLY A 284 -1.13 8.91 -28.61
N LYS A 285 0.17 8.99 -28.36
CA LYS A 285 0.99 7.82 -28.12
C LYS A 285 2.16 8.05 -27.18
N ARG A 286 2.55 7.03 -26.45
CA ARG A 286 3.78 7.02 -25.66
C ARG A 286 4.97 6.85 -26.58
N ILE A 287 5.81 7.88 -26.76
CA ILE A 287 6.97 7.86 -27.67
C ILE A 287 8.22 7.27 -27.03
N ARG A 288 8.38 7.44 -25.72
CA ARG A 288 9.42 6.79 -24.91
C ARG A 288 9.00 6.72 -23.47
N ARG A 289 9.77 6.05 -22.64
CA ARG A 289 9.50 5.97 -21.20
C ARG A 289 9.41 7.38 -20.59
N GLY A 290 8.29 7.65 -19.90
CA GLY A 290 8.01 8.92 -19.24
C GLY A 290 7.60 10.07 -20.17
N LEU A 291 7.47 9.84 -21.50
CA LEU A 291 7.07 10.87 -22.46
C LEU A 291 5.90 10.40 -23.33
N TYR A 292 4.83 11.17 -23.32
CA TYR A 292 3.63 10.98 -24.13
C TYR A 292 3.50 12.13 -25.13
N ARG A 293 3.09 11.84 -26.36
CA ARG A 293 2.83 12.83 -27.42
C ARG A 293 1.33 12.82 -27.75
N PHE A 294 0.72 13.98 -27.70
CA PHE A 294 -0.65 14.25 -28.09
C PHE A 294 -0.82 14.38 -29.60
N ALA A 295 -2.07 14.37 -30.11
CA ALA A 295 -2.37 14.51 -31.53
C ALA A 295 -1.81 15.82 -32.14
N ASN A 296 -1.86 16.90 -31.40
CA ASN A 296 -1.33 18.21 -31.81
C ASN A 296 0.21 18.32 -31.77
N GLY A 297 0.93 17.21 -31.51
CA GLY A 297 2.39 17.16 -31.43
C GLY A 297 2.99 17.61 -30.08
N ARG A 298 2.21 18.22 -29.20
CA ARG A 298 2.63 18.57 -27.82
C ARG A 298 3.03 17.32 -27.05
N THR A 299 3.95 17.47 -26.10
CA THR A 299 4.40 16.35 -25.26
C THR A 299 4.21 16.65 -23.80
N ALA A 300 3.95 15.60 -23.01
CA ALA A 300 3.84 15.70 -21.55
C ALA A 300 4.47 14.47 -20.86
N ASN A 301 4.57 14.53 -19.54
CA ASN A 301 4.95 13.35 -18.76
C ASN A 301 3.85 12.28 -18.88
N ALA A 302 4.24 11.06 -19.30
CA ALA A 302 3.29 9.97 -19.55
C ALA A 302 2.52 9.53 -18.30
N ASP A 303 3.12 9.62 -17.10
CA ASP A 303 2.47 9.21 -15.85
C ASP A 303 1.51 10.32 -15.37
N ILE A 304 1.78 11.60 -15.71
CA ILE A 304 0.83 12.71 -15.50
C ILE A 304 -0.37 12.58 -16.45
N ASN A 305 -0.15 12.20 -17.72
CA ASN A 305 -1.25 11.86 -18.62
C ASN A 305 -2.14 10.74 -18.05
N GLY A 306 -1.52 9.68 -17.50
CA GLY A 306 -2.26 8.60 -16.81
C GLY A 306 -3.09 9.10 -15.63
N ALA A 307 -2.50 9.91 -14.75
CA ALA A 307 -3.20 10.48 -13.59
C ALA A 307 -4.36 11.41 -14.02
N ALA A 308 -4.18 12.23 -15.07
CA ALA A 308 -5.23 13.06 -15.62
C ALA A 308 -6.39 12.22 -16.19
N ASN A 309 -6.08 11.10 -16.84
CA ASN A 309 -7.08 10.17 -17.34
C ASN A 309 -7.82 9.42 -16.23
N ILE A 310 -7.15 9.09 -15.11
CA ILE A 310 -7.79 8.55 -13.90
C ILE A 310 -8.82 9.58 -13.37
N LEU A 311 -8.43 10.85 -13.33
CA LEU A 311 -9.33 11.94 -12.93
C LEU A 311 -10.56 12.02 -13.84
N ARG A 312 -10.38 12.02 -15.17
CA ARG A 312 -11.47 12.00 -16.16
C ARG A 312 -12.41 10.80 -15.99
N LYS A 313 -11.81 9.60 -15.85
CA LYS A 313 -12.56 8.34 -15.73
C LYS A 313 -13.39 8.28 -14.45
N SER A 314 -13.01 9.00 -13.40
CA SER A 314 -13.75 9.08 -12.15
C SER A 314 -15.06 9.86 -12.25
N LYS A 315 -15.36 10.48 -13.41
CA LYS A 315 -16.58 11.23 -13.72
C LYS A 315 -16.95 12.29 -12.68
N GLN A 316 -15.93 12.87 -12.05
CA GLN A 316 -16.13 13.99 -11.13
C GLN A 316 -16.41 15.26 -11.95
N ASN A 317 -17.38 16.06 -11.54
CA ASN A 317 -17.69 17.33 -12.21
C ASN A 317 -16.53 18.32 -12.03
N PHE A 318 -15.82 18.64 -13.10
CA PHE A 318 -14.77 19.66 -13.13
C PHE A 318 -14.51 20.16 -14.56
N ASP A 319 -13.95 21.37 -14.67
CA ASP A 319 -13.51 21.94 -15.95
C ASP A 319 -12.17 21.31 -16.34
N PHE A 320 -12.24 20.33 -17.26
CA PHE A 320 -11.05 19.64 -17.75
C PHE A 320 -10.27 20.48 -18.78
N GLU A 321 -10.91 21.36 -19.53
CA GLU A 321 -10.22 22.23 -20.51
C GLU A 321 -9.26 23.19 -19.80
N GLY A 322 -9.70 23.80 -18.70
CA GLY A 322 -8.85 24.64 -17.85
C GLY A 322 -7.61 23.89 -17.33
N LEU A 323 -7.76 22.62 -16.95
CA LEU A 323 -6.66 21.76 -16.51
C LEU A 323 -5.61 21.56 -17.62
N CYS A 324 -6.04 21.31 -18.84
CA CYS A 324 -5.16 20.99 -19.97
C CYS A 324 -4.34 22.20 -20.46
N LYS A 325 -4.76 23.44 -20.15
CA LYS A 325 -4.09 24.66 -20.60
C LYS A 325 -2.77 24.99 -19.89
N GLY A 326 -2.49 24.39 -18.72
CA GLY A 326 -1.39 24.90 -17.90
C GLY A 326 -0.30 23.94 -17.41
N LEU A 327 -0.52 22.63 -17.19
CA LEU A 327 0.33 21.94 -16.19
C LEU A 327 0.77 20.51 -16.50
N LEU A 328 0.54 20.03 -17.72
CA LEU A 328 0.96 18.68 -18.10
C LEU A 328 2.44 18.57 -18.44
N ASP A 329 3.09 19.70 -18.82
CA ASP A 329 4.40 19.69 -19.44
C ASP A 329 5.58 19.60 -18.47
N SER A 330 5.46 20.22 -17.29
CA SER A 330 6.58 20.32 -16.33
C SER A 330 6.14 20.06 -14.89
N PRO A 331 5.80 18.82 -14.52
CA PRO A 331 5.38 18.50 -13.17
C PRO A 331 6.55 18.65 -12.18
N LEU A 332 6.28 19.21 -11.00
CA LEU A 332 7.24 19.30 -9.91
C LEU A 332 7.63 17.89 -9.43
N ARG A 333 8.92 17.57 -9.40
CA ARG A 333 9.42 16.28 -8.92
C ARG A 333 9.87 16.36 -7.46
N ILE A 334 9.18 15.62 -6.61
CA ILE A 334 9.44 15.54 -5.17
C ILE A 334 10.34 14.34 -4.88
N ARG A 335 11.45 14.60 -4.20
CA ARG A 335 12.37 13.57 -3.71
C ARG A 335 12.35 13.57 -2.19
N LEU A 336 11.97 12.44 -1.61
CA LEU A 336 11.98 12.25 -0.15
C LEU A 336 13.34 11.70 0.30
N SER A 337 13.92 12.34 1.30
CA SER A 337 15.17 11.93 1.95
C SER A 337 14.99 10.72 2.87
#